data_84f671b447dd1a62fa1c33f5897dec52
#
_entry.id   84f671b447dd1a62fa1c33f5897dec52
#
_cell.length_a   1.000
_cell.length_b   1.000
_cell.length_c   1.000
_cell.angle_alpha   90.00
_cell.angle_beta   90.00
_cell.angle_gamma   90.00
#
_symmetry.space_group_name_H-M   'P 1'
#
loop_
_entity.id
_entity.type
_entity.pdbx_description
1 polymer ?
#
loop_
_entity_poly.entity_id
_entity_poly.type
_entity_poly.pdbx_seq_one_letter_code
_entity_poly.pdbx_strand_id
1 'polypeptide(L)'
;SPFTNVTIDMTCPDDLKTQIPTHNNEHLFKNLCDEELLAEAKRRGKGSLEAMTYGDFEPEMNRIVIAFYEVLTTGDKCGQPFTFPIPTVNLTEEFDWDTPAADAVFENTAKVGSSYFQNFIGSQYITNENGERVPNPKAYKPGAVRSMCCRLQLDLRELLKRGGGLFGSAEMTGSIGVVTINLARLGYLYKNNEEALYARLDELLELAKSTLEKKRKFVTEMFERGLYPYTKRYLPGFNNHFSTIGINGANEMIRNFSGNKEDITTEFGRKFALKMVEYLREKIRSFQEQTGNLYNLEATPAEGTTYRFAKEDKKRYADIIQAGFDKNIYYTNSTQLPANFGSDPFEALAMQDELQSSYTGGTVLHLYMKERISSAQACKQLVKSVVQNYKLPYITITPIFSVCHKHGYISGEHEYCPKCDEELLAEYKAKQSKGA
;
A
#
# COMPACT_ATOMS: atom_id res chain seq x y z
N SER A 1 -3.95 -14.01 13.04
CA SER A 1 -3.54 -12.67 13.49
C SER A 1 -4.41 -11.61 12.85
N PRO A 2 -4.76 -10.51 13.54
CA PRO A 2 -5.47 -9.40 12.92
C PRO A 2 -4.58 -8.73 11.87
N PHE A 3 -5.18 -8.30 10.77
CA PHE A 3 -4.52 -7.46 9.79
C PHE A 3 -4.34 -6.06 10.40
N THR A 4 -3.11 -5.70 10.67
CA THR A 4 -2.76 -4.41 11.26
C THR A 4 -1.78 -3.66 10.36
N ASN A 5 -1.88 -2.33 10.37
CA ASN A 5 -0.98 -1.43 9.67
C ASN A 5 -0.52 -0.34 10.65
N VAL A 6 0.71 0.09 10.49
CA VAL A 6 1.28 1.23 11.22
C VAL A 6 1.80 2.23 10.21
N THR A 7 1.27 3.45 10.24
CA THR A 7 1.82 4.56 9.46
C THR A 7 2.89 5.28 10.29
N ILE A 8 4.04 5.49 9.69
CA ILE A 8 5.23 6.05 10.33
C ILE A 8 5.56 7.37 9.63
N ASP A 9 5.46 8.45 10.39
CA ASP A 9 6.00 9.77 10.03
C ASP A 9 7.36 9.91 10.70
N MET A 10 8.40 10.32 9.96
CA MET A 10 9.76 10.50 10.50
C MET A 10 9.97 11.90 11.07
N THR A 11 9.08 12.82 10.76
CA THR A 11 8.98 14.17 11.31
C THR A 11 7.59 14.36 11.88
N CYS A 12 7.45 15.19 12.90
CA CYS A 12 6.14 15.48 13.46
C CYS A 12 5.29 16.24 12.42
N PRO A 13 4.08 15.75 12.07
CA PRO A 13 3.22 16.44 11.10
C PRO A 13 2.89 17.87 11.53
N ASP A 14 2.83 18.80 10.57
CA ASP A 14 2.61 20.23 10.82
C ASP A 14 1.33 20.52 11.62
N ASP A 15 0.29 19.74 11.41
CA ASP A 15 -0.98 19.86 12.10
C ASP A 15 -0.90 19.46 13.60
N LEU A 16 0.09 18.65 13.97
CA LEU A 16 0.33 18.23 15.35
C LEU A 16 1.51 18.97 16.00
N LYS A 17 2.47 19.43 15.22
CA LYS A 17 3.76 19.95 15.69
C LYS A 17 3.66 21.00 16.79
N THR A 18 2.66 21.87 16.69
CA THR A 18 2.41 22.96 17.65
C THR A 18 1.34 22.63 18.70
N GLN A 19 0.70 21.46 18.57
CA GLN A 19 -0.33 21.06 19.52
C GLN A 19 0.26 20.48 20.78
N ILE A 20 -0.46 20.68 21.88
CA ILE A 20 -0.11 20.18 23.20
C ILE A 20 -0.56 18.72 23.32
N PRO A 21 0.28 17.78 23.78
CA PRO A 21 -0.12 16.40 24.00
C PRO A 21 -1.27 16.29 25.02
N THR A 22 -2.32 15.56 24.66
CA THR A 22 -3.51 15.38 25.50
C THR A 22 -3.82 13.91 25.75
N HIS A 23 -4.39 13.61 26.91
CA HIS A 23 -4.98 12.34 27.25
C HIS A 23 -6.36 12.56 27.86
N ASN A 24 -7.40 11.92 27.30
CA ASN A 24 -8.81 12.11 27.69
C ASN A 24 -9.25 13.61 27.70
N ASN A 25 -8.83 14.36 26.68
CA ASN A 25 -9.07 15.80 26.54
C ASN A 25 -8.42 16.68 27.63
N GLU A 26 -7.57 16.13 28.46
CA GLU A 26 -6.74 16.89 29.42
C GLU A 26 -5.30 16.92 28.96
N HIS A 27 -4.57 17.97 29.34
CA HIS A 27 -3.14 18.09 29.08
C HIS A 27 -2.38 16.91 29.71
N LEU A 28 -1.58 16.17 28.91
CA LEU A 28 -0.89 14.95 29.32
C LEU A 28 0.01 15.21 30.58
N PHE A 29 0.63 16.37 30.64
CA PHE A 29 1.54 16.74 31.73
C PHE A 29 0.89 17.62 32.81
N LYS A 30 -0.44 17.74 32.80
CA LYS A 30 -1.15 18.51 33.81
C LYS A 30 -0.88 17.95 35.22
N ASN A 31 -0.38 18.78 36.07
CA ASN A 31 -0.01 18.43 37.46
C ASN A 31 1.11 17.38 37.59
N LEU A 32 1.87 17.12 36.55
CA LEU A 32 3.03 16.23 36.61
C LEU A 32 4.23 17.01 37.16
N CYS A 33 4.76 16.54 38.29
CA CYS A 33 5.96 17.08 38.95
C CYS A 33 7.09 16.06 38.85
N ASP A 34 7.66 15.91 37.63
CA ASP A 34 8.78 15.04 37.35
C ASP A 34 10.02 15.91 37.07
N GLU A 35 11.03 15.80 37.92
CA GLU A 35 12.23 16.65 37.83
C GLU A 35 13.06 16.33 36.58
N GLU A 36 13.13 15.07 36.15
CA GLU A 36 13.87 14.66 34.96
C GLU A 36 13.20 15.19 33.70
N LEU A 37 11.88 15.04 33.60
CA LEU A 37 11.11 15.59 32.47
C LEU A 37 11.16 17.11 32.45
N LEU A 38 11.10 17.77 33.57
CA LEU A 38 11.24 19.23 33.67
C LEU A 38 12.63 19.70 33.22
N ALA A 39 13.69 18.99 33.62
CA ALA A 39 15.05 19.27 33.19
C ALA A 39 15.18 19.08 31.67
N GLU A 40 14.52 18.05 31.08
CA GLU A 40 14.48 17.82 29.65
C GLU A 40 13.70 18.93 28.91
N ALA A 41 12.55 19.34 29.41
CA ALA A 41 11.80 20.46 28.87
C ALA A 41 12.64 21.74 28.81
N LYS A 42 13.38 22.04 29.91
CA LYS A 42 14.32 23.19 29.96
C LYS A 42 15.45 23.06 28.92
N ARG A 43 16.01 21.86 28.75
CA ARG A 43 17.04 21.60 27.69
C ARG A 43 16.51 21.87 26.29
N ARG A 44 15.21 21.63 26.05
CA ARG A 44 14.50 21.93 24.79
C ARG A 44 13.99 23.37 24.70
N GLY A 45 14.38 24.24 25.64
CA GLY A 45 14.01 25.66 25.63
C GLY A 45 12.58 25.95 26.09
N LYS A 46 11.93 25.00 26.78
CA LYS A 46 10.57 25.15 27.32
C LYS A 46 10.61 25.58 28.79
N GLY A 47 9.73 26.52 29.15
CA GLY A 47 9.66 27.00 30.55
C GLY A 47 8.98 26.03 31.50
N SER A 48 8.14 25.14 31.02
CA SER A 48 7.42 24.11 31.79
C SER A 48 7.12 22.89 30.96
N LEU A 49 6.70 21.79 31.61
CA LEU A 49 6.21 20.60 30.91
C LEU A 49 4.93 20.88 30.10
N GLU A 50 4.09 21.76 30.60
CA GLU A 50 2.85 22.15 29.95
C GLU A 50 3.07 22.97 28.65
N ALA A 51 4.28 23.50 28.43
CA ALA A 51 4.66 24.22 27.21
C ALA A 51 5.20 23.28 26.12
N MET A 52 5.34 21.99 26.39
CA MET A 52 5.80 21.02 25.40
C MET A 52 4.68 20.66 24.42
N THR A 53 5.07 20.55 23.15
CA THR A 53 4.19 20.20 22.04
C THR A 53 4.56 18.84 21.45
N TYR A 54 3.72 18.25 20.59
CA TYR A 54 4.07 16.99 19.93
C TYR A 54 5.40 17.08 19.17
N GLY A 55 5.72 18.23 18.56
CA GLY A 55 6.99 18.42 17.84
C GLY A 55 8.23 18.32 18.72
N ASP A 56 8.10 18.57 20.01
CA ASP A 56 9.22 18.44 20.94
C ASP A 56 9.61 16.98 21.22
N PHE A 57 8.78 16.00 20.81
CA PHE A 57 8.99 14.55 21.03
C PHE A 57 9.51 13.81 19.79
N GLU A 58 9.95 14.50 18.74
CA GLU A 58 10.56 13.86 17.56
C GLU A 58 11.74 12.93 17.92
N PRO A 59 12.64 13.25 18.86
CA PRO A 59 13.72 12.34 19.25
C PRO A 59 13.20 11.02 19.85
N GLU A 60 12.13 11.07 20.64
CA GLU A 60 11.50 9.88 21.24
C GLU A 60 10.78 9.06 20.15
N MET A 61 10.08 9.72 19.26
CA MET A 61 9.45 9.09 18.11
C MET A 61 10.49 8.30 17.28
N ASN A 62 11.64 8.90 16.97
CA ASN A 62 12.72 8.25 16.25
C ASN A 62 13.30 7.03 16.99
N ARG A 63 13.43 7.10 18.33
CA ARG A 63 13.86 5.93 19.13
C ARG A 63 12.85 4.78 19.04
N ILE A 64 11.56 5.08 19.07
CA ILE A 64 10.49 4.07 18.89
C ILE A 64 10.58 3.45 17.50
N VAL A 65 10.81 4.26 16.46
CA VAL A 65 10.97 3.78 15.09
C VAL A 65 12.17 2.83 14.97
N ILE A 66 13.32 3.19 15.54
CA ILE A 66 14.52 2.34 15.56
C ILE A 66 14.19 0.99 16.21
N ALA A 67 13.67 1.00 17.44
CA ALA A 67 13.35 -0.22 18.17
C ALA A 67 12.33 -1.09 17.42
N PHE A 68 11.32 -0.49 16.79
CA PHE A 68 10.33 -1.18 15.98
C PHE A 68 10.97 -1.90 14.78
N TYR A 69 11.85 -1.20 14.06
CA TYR A 69 12.53 -1.80 12.90
C TYR A 69 13.60 -2.81 13.28
N GLU A 70 14.27 -2.66 14.40
CA GLU A 70 15.18 -3.69 14.95
C GLU A 70 14.43 -5.01 15.21
N VAL A 71 13.25 -4.93 15.81
CA VAL A 71 12.39 -6.11 16.06
C VAL A 71 11.93 -6.73 14.73
N LEU A 72 11.46 -5.94 13.77
CA LEU A 72 11.03 -6.44 12.46
C LEU A 72 12.18 -7.10 11.69
N THR A 73 13.40 -6.58 11.83
CA THR A 73 14.60 -7.09 11.14
C THR A 73 15.11 -8.39 11.77
N THR A 74 14.97 -8.51 13.08
CA THR A 74 15.36 -9.72 13.83
C THR A 74 14.36 -10.86 13.61
N GLY A 75 13.08 -10.53 13.43
CA GLY A 75 12.01 -11.51 13.34
C GLY A 75 11.58 -12.09 14.69
N ASP A 76 10.78 -13.14 14.64
CA ASP A 76 10.32 -13.86 15.82
C ASP A 76 11.47 -14.69 16.47
N LYS A 77 11.17 -15.39 17.56
CA LYS A 77 12.15 -16.25 18.26
C LYS A 77 12.78 -17.34 17.39
N CYS A 78 12.18 -17.63 16.24
CA CYS A 78 12.66 -18.58 15.24
C CYS A 78 13.35 -17.89 14.06
N GLY A 79 13.49 -16.54 14.09
CA GLY A 79 14.06 -15.74 13.01
C GLY A 79 13.12 -15.60 11.81
N GLN A 80 11.81 -15.87 11.97
CA GLN A 80 10.84 -15.68 10.89
C GLN A 80 10.40 -14.22 10.84
N PRO A 81 10.36 -13.61 9.63
CA PRO A 81 9.86 -12.25 9.48
C PRO A 81 8.43 -12.10 9.95
N PHE A 82 8.11 -10.96 10.57
CA PHE A 82 6.74 -10.63 10.92
C PHE A 82 5.96 -10.20 9.66
N THR A 83 4.77 -10.77 9.50
CA THR A 83 3.84 -10.38 8.43
C THR A 83 3.06 -9.12 8.80
N PHE A 84 2.80 -8.91 10.08
CA PHE A 84 2.06 -7.79 10.64
C PHE A 84 2.71 -7.27 11.92
N PRO A 85 2.57 -5.98 12.23
CA PRO A 85 1.89 -4.94 11.44
C PRO A 85 2.64 -4.62 10.16
N ILE A 86 1.90 -4.19 9.11
CA ILE A 86 2.51 -3.69 7.87
C ILE A 86 2.99 -2.26 8.11
N PRO A 87 4.30 -1.97 8.04
CA PRO A 87 4.79 -0.60 8.20
C PRO A 87 4.65 0.19 6.90
N THR A 88 4.03 1.35 6.99
CA THR A 88 3.96 2.35 5.92
C THR A 88 4.74 3.58 6.33
N VAL A 89 5.79 3.90 5.60
CA VAL A 89 6.63 5.08 5.84
C VAL A 89 6.21 6.20 4.91
N ASN A 90 5.84 7.34 5.47
CA ASN A 90 5.53 8.54 4.70
C ASN A 90 6.83 9.24 4.29
N LEU A 91 7.05 9.35 2.98
CA LEU A 91 8.18 10.08 2.41
C LEU A 91 7.71 11.45 1.96
N THR A 92 8.14 12.47 2.70
CA THR A 92 7.83 13.89 2.46
C THR A 92 9.08 14.65 2.07
N GLU A 93 8.96 15.90 1.63
CA GLU A 93 10.12 16.75 1.35
C GLU A 93 10.98 17.00 2.59
N GLU A 94 10.37 16.96 3.78
CA GLU A 94 11.03 17.14 5.08
C GLU A 94 11.63 15.84 5.64
N PHE A 95 11.49 14.71 4.91
CA PHE A 95 12.05 13.44 5.35
C PHE A 95 13.57 13.53 5.45
N ASP A 96 14.10 13.40 6.67
CA ASP A 96 15.55 13.40 6.90
C ASP A 96 16.13 11.99 6.61
N TRP A 97 16.79 11.89 5.46
CA TRP A 97 17.38 10.66 4.96
C TRP A 97 18.61 10.19 5.75
N ASP A 98 19.24 11.06 6.52
CA ASP A 98 20.54 10.82 7.14
C ASP A 98 20.46 10.62 8.67
N THR A 99 19.30 10.16 9.14
CA THR A 99 19.09 9.82 10.55
C THR A 99 19.27 8.32 10.84
N PRO A 100 19.63 7.93 12.07
CA PRO A 100 19.67 6.52 12.49
C PRO A 100 18.30 5.81 12.32
N ALA A 101 17.18 6.53 12.46
CA ALA A 101 15.86 5.97 12.24
C ALA A 101 15.63 5.63 10.75
N ALA A 102 16.06 6.51 9.84
CA ALA A 102 16.04 6.22 8.40
C ALA A 102 16.92 5.01 8.07
N ASP A 103 18.13 4.93 8.64
CA ASP A 103 19.01 3.79 8.43
C ASP A 103 18.37 2.47 8.87
N ALA A 104 17.70 2.42 10.02
CA ALA A 104 16.95 1.24 10.49
C ALA A 104 15.83 0.82 9.52
N VAL A 105 15.08 1.78 8.97
CA VAL A 105 14.05 1.54 7.94
C VAL A 105 14.66 0.88 6.71
N PHE A 106 15.74 1.44 6.17
CA PHE A 106 16.35 0.96 4.92
C PHE A 106 17.16 -0.32 5.12
N GLU A 107 17.72 -0.56 6.30
CA GLU A 107 18.32 -1.84 6.65
C GLU A 107 17.28 -2.97 6.66
N ASN A 108 16.14 -2.74 7.30
CA ASN A 108 15.03 -3.69 7.26
C ASN A 108 14.51 -3.90 5.83
N THR A 109 14.36 -2.84 5.06
CA THR A 109 13.88 -2.94 3.67
C THR A 109 14.83 -3.76 2.81
N ALA A 110 16.14 -3.56 2.93
CA ALA A 110 17.14 -4.31 2.17
C ALA A 110 17.19 -5.80 2.57
N LYS A 111 16.95 -6.12 3.85
CA LYS A 111 17.06 -7.49 4.39
C LYS A 111 15.75 -8.27 4.28
N VAL A 112 14.63 -7.64 4.64
CA VAL A 112 13.32 -8.29 4.87
C VAL A 112 12.29 -7.84 3.85
N GLY A 113 12.33 -6.56 3.40
CA GLY A 113 11.36 -6.02 2.46
C GLY A 113 9.97 -5.83 3.05
N SER A 114 9.87 -5.59 4.36
CA SER A 114 8.56 -5.42 5.02
C SER A 114 7.98 -4.03 4.87
N SER A 115 8.80 -3.03 4.53
CA SER A 115 8.39 -1.63 4.47
C SER A 115 7.68 -1.28 3.18
N TYR A 116 6.65 -0.46 3.33
CA TYR A 116 5.95 0.20 2.24
C TYR A 116 6.22 1.70 2.33
N PHE A 117 6.40 2.35 1.19
CA PHE A 117 6.71 3.77 1.11
C PHE A 117 5.58 4.52 0.44
N GLN A 118 4.98 5.46 1.15
CA GLN A 118 3.99 6.38 0.61
C GLN A 118 4.69 7.64 0.11
N ASN A 119 4.56 7.91 -1.18
CA ASN A 119 5.28 8.96 -1.87
C ASN A 119 4.49 10.27 -1.89
N PHE A 120 4.87 11.23 -1.07
CA PHE A 120 4.33 12.59 -1.10
C PHE A 120 5.21 13.57 -1.89
N ILE A 121 6.44 13.18 -2.24
CA ILE A 121 7.41 14.04 -2.96
C ILE A 121 7.04 14.15 -4.44
N GLY A 122 6.86 13.02 -5.11
CA GLY A 122 6.61 13.00 -6.56
C GLY A 122 5.32 13.70 -6.98
N SER A 123 4.30 13.70 -6.11
CA SER A 123 3.01 14.35 -6.36
C SER A 123 3.00 15.87 -6.12
N GLN A 124 4.03 16.42 -5.46
CA GLN A 124 4.10 17.85 -5.13
C GLN A 124 4.31 18.76 -6.36
N TYR A 125 4.77 18.18 -7.45
CA TYR A 125 5.10 18.94 -8.66
C TYR A 125 4.41 18.36 -9.88
N ILE A 126 4.08 19.24 -10.81
CA ILE A 126 3.61 18.90 -12.17
C ILE A 126 4.51 19.62 -13.19
N THR A 127 4.57 19.06 -14.39
CA THR A 127 5.21 19.74 -15.52
C THR A 127 4.15 20.61 -16.20
N ASN A 128 4.43 21.90 -16.32
CA ASN A 128 3.55 22.84 -17.02
C ASN A 128 3.69 22.69 -18.56
N GLU A 129 2.89 23.45 -19.30
CA GLU A 129 2.89 23.44 -20.78
C GLU A 129 4.26 23.84 -21.38
N ASN A 130 5.10 24.54 -20.63
CA ASN A 130 6.43 24.95 -21.04
C ASN A 130 7.52 23.93 -20.70
N GLY A 131 7.17 22.78 -20.13
CA GLY A 131 8.11 21.75 -19.69
C GLY A 131 8.78 22.04 -18.34
N GLU A 132 8.35 23.07 -17.59
CA GLU A 132 8.91 23.44 -16.30
C GLU A 132 8.22 22.68 -15.16
N ARG A 133 9.00 22.30 -14.15
CA ARG A 133 8.49 21.69 -12.93
C ARG A 133 7.92 22.77 -12.01
N VAL A 134 6.59 22.78 -11.84
CA VAL A 134 5.88 23.76 -11.02
C VAL A 134 5.12 23.04 -9.88
N PRO A 135 4.85 23.73 -8.75
CA PRO A 135 4.07 23.15 -7.67
C PRO A 135 2.69 22.68 -8.14
N ASN A 136 2.29 21.49 -7.71
CA ASN A 136 1.00 20.92 -8.04
C ASN A 136 -0.07 21.46 -7.09
N PRO A 137 -1.04 22.26 -7.53
CA PRO A 137 -2.10 22.78 -6.67
C PRO A 137 -3.05 21.69 -6.13
N LYS A 138 -2.99 20.49 -6.72
CA LYS A 138 -3.77 19.32 -6.31
C LYS A 138 -2.96 18.30 -5.52
N ALA A 139 -1.72 18.67 -5.13
CA ALA A 139 -0.87 17.78 -4.34
C ALA A 139 -1.53 17.33 -3.04
N TYR A 140 -1.29 16.09 -2.67
CA TYR A 140 -1.68 15.58 -1.36
C TYR A 140 -0.72 16.10 -0.30
N LYS A 141 -1.27 16.61 0.80
CA LYS A 141 -0.47 16.89 1.99
C LYS A 141 -0.34 15.61 2.82
N PRO A 142 0.78 15.37 3.48
CA PRO A 142 0.98 14.17 4.30
C PRO A 142 -0.12 13.93 5.33
N GLY A 143 -0.57 14.97 6.00
CA GLY A 143 -1.69 14.90 6.96
C GLY A 143 -3.06 14.62 6.34
N ALA A 144 -3.23 14.82 5.01
CA ALA A 144 -4.52 14.67 4.33
C ALA A 144 -4.78 13.26 3.79
N VAL A 145 -3.82 12.34 3.88
CA VAL A 145 -3.95 10.97 3.36
C VAL A 145 -3.41 9.98 4.39
N ARG A 146 -4.17 8.93 4.65
CA ARG A 146 -3.74 7.79 5.48
C ARG A 146 -3.89 6.50 4.70
N SER A 147 -3.00 5.55 4.94
CA SER A 147 -3.04 4.23 4.36
C SER A 147 -3.70 3.23 5.31
N MET A 148 -4.49 2.33 4.73
CA MET A 148 -4.98 1.13 5.41
C MET A 148 -4.15 -0.10 5.02
N CYS A 149 -4.34 -1.22 5.72
CA CYS A 149 -3.63 -2.48 5.50
C CYS A 149 -3.66 -2.97 4.03
N CYS A 150 -4.71 -2.65 3.28
CA CYS A 150 -4.85 -2.96 1.85
C CYS A 150 -4.30 -1.83 0.95
N ARG A 151 -3.47 -0.91 1.46
CA ARG A 151 -2.93 0.28 0.78
C ARG A 151 -4.02 1.21 0.25
N LEU A 152 -5.22 1.11 0.81
CA LEU A 152 -6.31 2.02 0.54
C LEU A 152 -5.89 3.41 0.99
N GLN A 153 -5.73 4.32 0.03
CA GLN A 153 -5.53 5.74 0.33
C GLN A 153 -6.89 6.38 0.61
N LEU A 154 -6.98 7.03 1.74
CA LEU A 154 -8.16 7.78 2.14
C LEU A 154 -7.91 9.26 1.85
N ASP A 155 -8.50 9.78 0.78
CA ASP A 155 -8.43 11.21 0.47
C ASP A 155 -9.39 11.97 1.38
N LEU A 156 -8.82 12.62 2.37
CA LEU A 156 -9.57 13.37 3.38
C LEU A 156 -10.16 14.68 2.87
N ARG A 157 -9.73 15.18 1.71
CA ARG A 157 -10.25 16.45 1.15
C ARG A 157 -11.75 16.38 0.91
N GLU A 158 -12.26 15.22 0.48
CA GLU A 158 -13.69 15.01 0.33
C GLU A 158 -14.40 14.90 1.69
N LEU A 159 -13.76 14.34 2.71
CA LEU A 159 -14.26 14.29 4.07
C LEU A 159 -14.31 15.67 4.74
N LEU A 160 -13.26 16.47 4.55
CA LEU A 160 -13.18 17.83 5.09
C LEU A 160 -14.27 18.75 4.50
N LYS A 161 -14.64 18.56 3.23
CA LYS A 161 -15.75 19.29 2.60
C LYS A 161 -17.11 18.99 3.24
N ARG A 162 -17.27 17.86 3.90
CA ARG A 162 -18.52 17.42 4.55
C ARG A 162 -18.69 17.92 5.99
N GLY A 163 -17.77 18.72 6.50
CA GLY A 163 -17.90 19.39 7.81
C GLY A 163 -17.75 18.47 9.03
N GLY A 164 -17.19 17.27 8.86
CA GLY A 164 -17.06 16.26 9.93
C GLY A 164 -15.67 16.08 10.52
N GLY A 165 -14.74 16.99 10.27
CA GLY A 165 -13.35 16.81 10.70
C GLY A 165 -12.84 17.93 11.59
N LEU A 166 -12.93 17.78 12.90
CA LEU A 166 -11.94 18.38 13.79
C LEU A 166 -10.65 17.59 13.58
N PHE A 167 -9.58 18.32 13.17
CA PHE A 167 -8.21 17.82 13.05
C PHE A 167 -7.95 16.80 11.92
N GLY A 168 -7.11 17.14 10.97
CA GLY A 168 -6.64 16.45 9.78
C GLY A 168 -6.24 14.98 9.84
N SER A 169 -6.66 14.23 10.85
CA SER A 169 -6.51 12.79 10.96
C SER A 169 -7.68 12.10 10.25
N ALA A 170 -7.39 11.07 9.46
CA ALA A 170 -8.39 10.20 8.81
C ALA A 170 -9.14 9.33 9.83
N GLU A 171 -9.45 9.90 10.98
CA GLU A 171 -10.12 9.19 12.07
C GLU A 171 -11.50 8.69 11.62
N MET A 172 -11.83 7.50 12.09
CA MET A 172 -13.15 6.89 11.87
C MET A 172 -13.48 6.61 10.40
N THR A 173 -12.47 6.49 9.56
CA THR A 173 -12.62 6.07 8.16
C THR A 173 -12.41 4.58 8.00
N GLY A 174 -12.93 4.01 6.90
CA GLY A 174 -12.78 2.60 6.61
C GLY A 174 -13.41 2.23 5.27
N SER A 175 -13.67 0.95 5.05
CA SER A 175 -14.36 0.44 3.88
C SER A 175 -15.60 -0.35 4.28
N ILE A 176 -16.72 -0.09 3.60
CA ILE A 176 -17.94 -0.90 3.71
C ILE A 176 -17.74 -2.25 3.04
N GLY A 177 -16.98 -2.27 1.98
CA GLY A 177 -16.66 -3.46 1.24
C GLY A 177 -16.14 -3.19 -0.15
N VAL A 178 -15.65 -4.24 -0.80
CA VAL A 178 -15.07 -4.20 -2.13
C VAL A 178 -15.87 -5.07 -3.08
N VAL A 179 -16.15 -4.56 -4.27
CA VAL A 179 -16.62 -5.35 -5.42
C VAL A 179 -15.56 -5.31 -6.49
N THR A 180 -15.04 -6.47 -6.91
CA THR A 180 -13.98 -6.57 -7.91
C THR A 180 -14.56 -6.98 -9.27
N ILE A 181 -14.25 -6.20 -10.30
CA ILE A 181 -14.66 -6.44 -11.69
C ILE A 181 -13.63 -7.34 -12.38
N ASN A 182 -14.10 -8.39 -13.02
CA ASN A 182 -13.29 -9.30 -13.83
C ASN A 182 -13.10 -8.73 -15.25
N LEU A 183 -12.04 -7.97 -15.46
CA LEU A 183 -11.73 -7.37 -16.77
C LEU A 183 -11.32 -8.42 -17.81
N ALA A 184 -10.61 -9.47 -17.43
CA ALA A 184 -10.14 -10.50 -18.33
C ALA A 184 -11.30 -11.16 -19.09
N ARG A 185 -12.40 -11.47 -18.38
CA ARG A 185 -13.63 -12.00 -18.99
C ARG A 185 -14.27 -11.00 -19.95
N LEU A 186 -14.27 -9.71 -19.63
CA LEU A 186 -14.77 -8.67 -20.51
C LEU A 186 -13.98 -8.63 -21.82
N GLY A 187 -12.65 -8.63 -21.75
CA GLY A 187 -11.80 -8.69 -22.94
C GLY A 187 -12.06 -9.92 -23.82
N TYR A 188 -12.31 -11.08 -23.19
CA TYR A 188 -12.64 -12.32 -23.92
C TYR A 188 -13.98 -12.25 -24.63
N LEU A 189 -15.04 -11.81 -23.95
CA LEU A 189 -16.39 -11.78 -24.48
C LEU A 189 -16.59 -10.73 -25.58
N TYR A 190 -15.85 -9.64 -25.53
CA TYR A 190 -16.01 -8.49 -26.42
C TYR A 190 -14.76 -8.21 -27.25
N LYS A 191 -14.17 -9.27 -27.83
CA LYS A 191 -12.98 -9.19 -28.71
C LYS A 191 -13.17 -8.14 -29.79
N ASN A 192 -12.23 -7.19 -29.90
CA ASN A 192 -12.23 -6.11 -30.88
C ASN A 192 -13.52 -5.26 -30.94
N ASN A 193 -14.35 -5.27 -29.90
CA ASN A 193 -15.56 -4.48 -29.81
C ASN A 193 -15.57 -3.66 -28.53
N GLU A 194 -14.94 -2.49 -28.60
CA GLU A 194 -14.75 -1.60 -27.45
C GLU A 194 -16.09 -1.03 -26.95
N GLU A 195 -17.01 -0.68 -27.86
CA GLU A 195 -18.32 -0.13 -27.48
C GLU A 195 -19.12 -1.13 -26.63
N ALA A 196 -19.20 -2.38 -27.07
CA ALA A 196 -19.91 -3.42 -26.34
C ALA A 196 -19.20 -3.78 -25.02
N LEU A 197 -17.86 -3.69 -24.96
CA LEU A 197 -17.10 -3.88 -23.72
C LEU A 197 -17.47 -2.82 -22.68
N TYR A 198 -17.49 -1.53 -23.05
CA TYR A 198 -17.85 -0.46 -22.14
C TYR A 198 -19.34 -0.49 -21.75
N ALA A 199 -20.23 -0.82 -22.68
CA ALA A 199 -21.65 -0.99 -22.36
C ALA A 199 -21.86 -2.09 -21.30
N ARG A 200 -21.16 -3.22 -21.42
CA ARG A 200 -21.23 -4.27 -20.39
C ARG A 200 -20.56 -3.86 -19.09
N LEU A 201 -19.47 -3.12 -19.16
CA LEU A 201 -18.81 -2.58 -17.98
C LEU A 201 -19.76 -1.67 -17.18
N ASP A 202 -20.52 -0.82 -17.87
CA ASP A 202 -21.53 0.04 -17.22
C ASP A 202 -22.58 -0.76 -16.46
N GLU A 203 -23.11 -1.82 -17.06
CA GLU A 203 -24.05 -2.71 -16.36
C GLU A 203 -23.45 -3.32 -15.10
N LEU A 204 -22.19 -3.75 -15.17
CA LEU A 204 -21.48 -4.33 -14.02
C LEU A 204 -21.19 -3.29 -12.94
N LEU A 205 -20.88 -2.06 -13.32
CA LEU A 205 -20.65 -0.96 -12.38
C LEU A 205 -21.93 -0.55 -11.65
N GLU A 206 -23.07 -0.49 -12.37
CA GLU A 206 -24.37 -0.24 -11.75
C GLU A 206 -24.77 -1.35 -10.77
N LEU A 207 -24.47 -2.61 -11.13
CA LEU A 207 -24.68 -3.74 -10.23
C LEU A 207 -23.76 -3.66 -8.99
N ALA A 208 -22.50 -3.27 -9.18
CA ALA A 208 -21.55 -3.06 -8.09
C ALA A 208 -22.02 -1.95 -7.14
N LYS A 209 -22.45 -0.80 -7.67
CA LYS A 209 -23.05 0.29 -6.89
C LYS A 209 -24.24 -0.20 -6.08
N SER A 210 -25.21 -0.84 -6.74
CA SER A 210 -26.40 -1.37 -6.08
C SER A 210 -26.08 -2.36 -4.95
N THR A 211 -25.07 -3.22 -5.17
CA THR A 211 -24.62 -4.19 -4.18
C THR A 211 -23.97 -3.51 -2.97
N LEU A 212 -23.11 -2.53 -3.20
CA LEU A 212 -22.43 -1.78 -2.15
C LEU A 212 -23.41 -0.93 -1.34
N GLU A 213 -24.39 -0.29 -1.98
CA GLU A 213 -25.44 0.47 -1.28
C GLU A 213 -26.33 -0.43 -0.41
N LYS A 214 -26.72 -1.61 -0.92
CA LYS A 214 -27.46 -2.59 -0.11
C LYS A 214 -26.64 -3.08 1.08
N LYS A 215 -25.36 -3.33 0.86
CA LYS A 215 -24.44 -3.73 1.93
C LYS A 215 -24.30 -2.62 2.98
N ARG A 216 -24.10 -1.37 2.54
CA ARG A 216 -24.02 -0.20 3.43
C ARG A 216 -25.28 -0.10 4.31
N LYS A 217 -26.45 -0.15 3.70
CA LYS A 217 -27.73 -0.11 4.41
C LYS A 217 -27.83 -1.24 5.45
N PHE A 218 -27.56 -2.47 5.04
CA PHE A 218 -27.64 -3.63 5.93
C PHE A 218 -26.64 -3.53 7.10
N VAL A 219 -25.39 -3.16 6.85
CA VAL A 219 -24.37 -3.04 7.90
C VAL A 219 -24.73 -1.92 8.88
N THR A 220 -25.27 -0.79 8.37
CA THR A 220 -25.72 0.33 9.22
C THR A 220 -26.90 -0.10 10.10
N GLU A 221 -27.91 -0.78 9.56
CA GLU A 221 -29.03 -1.30 10.35
C GLU A 221 -28.58 -2.27 11.44
N MET A 222 -27.62 -3.17 11.15
CA MET A 222 -27.08 -4.10 12.14
C MET A 222 -26.27 -3.38 13.22
N PHE A 223 -25.54 -2.32 12.84
CA PHE A 223 -24.83 -1.47 13.79
C PHE A 223 -25.78 -0.74 14.75
N GLU A 224 -26.86 -0.17 14.23
CA GLU A 224 -27.89 0.50 15.04
C GLU A 224 -28.56 -0.46 16.02
N ARG A 225 -28.84 -1.68 15.58
CA ARG A 225 -29.38 -2.76 16.42
C ARG A 225 -28.41 -3.30 17.47
N GLY A 226 -27.15 -2.81 17.48
CA GLY A 226 -26.13 -3.21 18.47
C GLY A 226 -25.46 -4.54 18.16
N LEU A 227 -25.59 -5.10 16.94
CA LEU A 227 -24.94 -6.35 16.55
C LEU A 227 -23.44 -6.20 16.29
N TYR A 228 -22.91 -4.98 16.32
CA TYR A 228 -21.49 -4.68 16.28
C TYR A 228 -21.03 -3.96 17.57
N PRO A 229 -21.11 -4.61 18.74
CA PRO A 229 -20.85 -3.94 20.03
C PRO A 229 -19.41 -3.44 20.14
N TYR A 230 -18.46 -4.19 19.58
CA TYR A 230 -17.05 -3.81 19.56
C TYR A 230 -16.80 -2.59 18.65
N THR A 231 -17.32 -2.60 17.44
CA THR A 231 -17.22 -1.49 16.49
C THR A 231 -17.88 -0.23 17.03
N LYS A 232 -19.08 -0.38 17.64
CA LYS A 232 -19.85 0.74 18.20
C LYS A 232 -19.15 1.45 19.36
N ARG A 233 -18.21 0.77 20.00
CA ARG A 233 -17.37 1.37 21.06
C ARG A 233 -16.42 2.44 20.52
N TYR A 234 -15.95 2.25 19.29
CA TYR A 234 -14.90 3.08 18.68
C TYR A 234 -15.37 3.97 17.53
N LEU A 235 -16.44 3.58 16.85
CA LEU A 235 -16.96 4.30 15.70
C LEU A 235 -18.38 4.80 15.97
N PRO A 236 -18.69 6.07 15.61
CA PRO A 236 -20.07 6.62 15.72
C PRO A 236 -20.98 6.13 14.60
N GLY A 237 -20.42 5.58 13.50
CA GLY A 237 -21.14 5.11 12.33
C GLY A 237 -20.23 4.90 11.13
N PHE A 238 -20.83 4.74 9.95
CA PHE A 238 -20.13 4.41 8.71
C PHE A 238 -20.15 5.51 7.65
N ASN A 239 -20.49 6.76 8.01
CA ASN A 239 -20.61 7.85 7.04
C ASN A 239 -19.31 8.17 6.31
N ASN A 240 -18.17 7.98 7.00
CA ASN A 240 -16.82 8.21 6.46
C ASN A 240 -16.20 6.94 5.86
N HIS A 241 -17.00 5.88 5.65
CA HIS A 241 -16.48 4.64 5.07
C HIS A 241 -16.72 4.62 3.56
N PHE A 242 -15.70 4.16 2.83
CA PHE A 242 -15.74 4.06 1.37
C PHE A 242 -16.45 2.78 0.91
N SER A 243 -17.20 2.90 -0.17
CA SER A 243 -17.63 1.80 -1.02
C SER A 243 -16.58 1.63 -2.12
N THR A 244 -15.88 0.50 -2.15
CA THR A 244 -14.71 0.30 -3.01
C THR A 244 -15.07 -0.52 -4.24
N ILE A 245 -14.66 -0.06 -5.41
CA ILE A 245 -14.68 -0.83 -6.64
C ILE A 245 -13.22 -1.17 -6.99
N GLY A 246 -12.93 -2.46 -7.12
CA GLY A 246 -11.66 -2.98 -7.55
C GLY A 246 -11.74 -3.54 -8.97
N ILE A 247 -10.60 -3.65 -9.63
CA ILE A 247 -10.48 -4.28 -10.94
C ILE A 247 -9.38 -5.34 -10.92
N ASN A 248 -9.52 -6.32 -11.80
CA ASN A 248 -8.54 -7.40 -11.90
C ASN A 248 -8.39 -7.89 -13.33
N GLY A 249 -7.17 -8.25 -13.72
CA GLY A 249 -6.91 -8.87 -15.03
C GLY A 249 -6.88 -7.88 -16.20
N ALA A 250 -6.37 -6.66 -16.02
CA ALA A 250 -6.27 -5.70 -17.13
C ALA A 250 -5.31 -6.19 -18.22
N ASN A 251 -4.19 -6.81 -17.87
CA ASN A 251 -3.28 -7.41 -18.82
C ASN A 251 -3.97 -8.50 -19.65
N GLU A 252 -4.67 -9.41 -19.00
CA GLU A 252 -5.39 -10.49 -19.68
C GLU A 252 -6.62 -9.97 -20.45
N MET A 253 -7.22 -8.87 -20.01
CA MET A 253 -8.26 -8.18 -20.79
C MET A 253 -7.72 -7.73 -22.14
N ILE A 254 -6.59 -7.04 -22.15
CA ILE A 254 -5.96 -6.53 -23.38
C ILE A 254 -5.57 -7.69 -24.31
N ARG A 255 -4.96 -8.73 -23.75
CA ARG A 255 -4.57 -9.93 -24.50
C ARG A 255 -5.77 -10.65 -25.13
N ASN A 256 -6.82 -10.87 -24.37
CA ASN A 256 -8.05 -11.49 -24.88
C ASN A 256 -8.77 -10.59 -25.89
N PHE A 257 -8.85 -9.29 -25.63
CA PHE A 257 -9.48 -8.32 -26.52
C PHE A 257 -8.80 -8.23 -27.88
N SER A 258 -7.48 -8.20 -27.92
CA SER A 258 -6.67 -8.07 -29.13
C SER A 258 -6.39 -9.41 -29.84
N GLY A 259 -6.87 -10.54 -29.30
CA GLY A 259 -6.50 -11.87 -29.79
C GLY A 259 -5.03 -12.22 -29.55
N ASN A 260 -4.48 -11.81 -28.42
CA ASN A 260 -3.10 -12.01 -27.96
C ASN A 260 -2.02 -11.28 -28.79
N LYS A 261 -2.42 -10.21 -29.47
CA LYS A 261 -1.48 -9.36 -30.25
C LYS A 261 -0.87 -8.26 -29.40
N GLU A 262 -1.58 -7.82 -28.39
CA GLU A 262 -1.23 -6.72 -27.49
C GLU A 262 -1.35 -7.18 -26.05
N ASP A 263 -0.56 -6.57 -25.18
CA ASP A 263 -0.64 -6.70 -23.72
C ASP A 263 -0.38 -5.35 -23.04
N ILE A 264 -0.40 -5.29 -21.71
CA ILE A 264 -0.26 -4.04 -20.97
C ILE A 264 1.12 -3.37 -21.15
N THR A 265 2.12 -4.09 -21.63
CA THR A 265 3.47 -3.56 -21.85
C THR A 265 3.60 -2.83 -23.20
N THR A 266 2.68 -3.06 -24.12
CA THR A 266 2.64 -2.38 -25.42
C THR A 266 2.07 -0.97 -25.29
N GLU A 267 2.40 -0.10 -26.24
CA GLU A 267 1.86 1.27 -26.27
C GLU A 267 0.33 1.28 -26.37
N PHE A 268 -0.24 0.42 -27.23
CA PHE A 268 -1.69 0.25 -27.33
C PHE A 268 -2.29 -0.22 -26.00
N GLY A 269 -1.71 -1.26 -25.41
CA GLY A 269 -2.24 -1.83 -24.18
C GLY A 269 -2.19 -0.85 -23.01
N ARG A 270 -1.10 -0.09 -22.87
CA ARG A 270 -0.99 0.96 -21.84
C ARG A 270 -2.03 2.05 -22.03
N LYS A 271 -2.21 2.56 -23.24
CA LYS A 271 -3.24 3.57 -23.55
C LYS A 271 -4.66 3.05 -23.28
N PHE A 272 -4.91 1.79 -23.63
CA PHE A 272 -6.19 1.15 -23.39
C PHE A 272 -6.49 0.98 -21.90
N ALA A 273 -5.47 0.57 -21.11
CA ALA A 273 -5.59 0.46 -19.66
C ALA A 273 -5.84 1.83 -19.01
N LEU A 274 -5.11 2.88 -19.42
CA LEU A 274 -5.33 4.25 -18.93
C LEU A 274 -6.74 4.74 -19.20
N LYS A 275 -7.20 4.62 -20.44
CA LYS A 275 -8.58 4.98 -20.84
C LYS A 275 -9.61 4.25 -19.98
N MET A 276 -9.38 2.97 -19.71
CA MET A 276 -10.25 2.18 -18.81
C MET A 276 -10.28 2.72 -17.39
N VAL A 277 -9.13 3.01 -16.80
CA VAL A 277 -9.03 3.55 -15.43
C VAL A 277 -9.68 4.93 -15.34
N GLU A 278 -9.47 5.81 -16.30
CA GLU A 278 -10.11 7.13 -16.36
C GLU A 278 -11.63 7.02 -16.46
N TYR A 279 -12.13 6.15 -17.33
CA TYR A 279 -13.56 5.87 -17.45
C TYR A 279 -14.18 5.40 -16.11
N LEU A 280 -13.51 4.46 -15.44
CA LEU A 280 -13.94 3.97 -14.13
C LEU A 280 -13.97 5.09 -13.08
N ARG A 281 -12.98 5.98 -13.08
CA ARG A 281 -12.93 7.14 -12.17
C ARG A 281 -14.11 8.08 -12.37
N GLU A 282 -14.46 8.38 -13.62
CA GLU A 282 -15.61 9.24 -13.93
C GLU A 282 -16.93 8.62 -13.47
N LYS A 283 -17.12 7.33 -13.71
CA LYS A 283 -18.29 6.59 -13.23
C LYS A 283 -18.40 6.59 -11.71
N ILE A 284 -17.28 6.32 -11.03
CA ILE A 284 -17.23 6.32 -9.56
C ILE A 284 -17.53 7.70 -8.99
N ARG A 285 -17.05 8.78 -9.62
CA ARG A 285 -17.44 10.15 -9.26
C ARG A 285 -18.95 10.38 -9.38
N SER A 286 -19.53 9.95 -10.49
CA SER A 286 -20.99 10.00 -10.69
C SER A 286 -21.76 9.23 -9.60
N PHE A 287 -21.23 8.09 -9.14
CA PHE A 287 -21.85 7.34 -8.03
C PHE A 287 -21.81 8.10 -6.71
N GLN A 288 -20.73 8.79 -6.41
CA GLN A 288 -20.65 9.67 -5.23
C GLN A 288 -21.71 10.79 -5.29
N GLU A 289 -21.86 11.41 -6.46
CA GLU A 289 -22.85 12.47 -6.68
C GLU A 289 -24.30 11.95 -6.53
N GLN A 290 -24.58 10.77 -7.09
CA GLN A 290 -25.92 10.16 -7.04
C GLN A 290 -26.32 9.68 -5.65
N THR A 291 -25.39 9.12 -4.89
CA THR A 291 -25.69 8.44 -3.61
C THR A 291 -25.40 9.31 -2.39
N GLY A 292 -24.55 10.33 -2.53
CA GLY A 292 -24.00 11.08 -1.42
C GLY A 292 -23.00 10.29 -0.57
N ASN A 293 -22.65 9.05 -0.92
CA ASN A 293 -21.70 8.20 -0.22
C ASN A 293 -20.31 8.30 -0.83
N LEU A 294 -19.30 7.90 -0.07
CA LEU A 294 -17.92 7.86 -0.53
C LEU A 294 -17.66 6.60 -1.35
N TYR A 295 -17.05 6.78 -2.51
CA TYR A 295 -16.61 5.72 -3.39
C TYR A 295 -15.16 5.91 -3.80
N ASN A 296 -14.44 4.82 -4.05
CA ASN A 296 -13.09 4.86 -4.63
C ASN A 296 -12.84 3.70 -5.58
N LEU A 297 -11.84 3.89 -6.44
CA LEU A 297 -11.27 2.86 -7.33
C LEU A 297 -9.96 2.40 -6.74
N GLU A 298 -9.83 1.12 -6.48
CA GLU A 298 -8.66 0.52 -5.86
C GLU A 298 -8.01 -0.53 -6.75
N ALA A 299 -6.68 -0.50 -6.81
CA ALA A 299 -5.88 -1.59 -7.33
C ALA A 299 -5.77 -2.70 -6.28
N THR A 300 -6.86 -3.38 -6.03
CA THR A 300 -6.98 -4.37 -4.96
C THR A 300 -6.05 -5.56 -5.19
N PRO A 301 -5.15 -5.91 -4.28
CA PRO A 301 -4.34 -7.13 -4.35
C PRO A 301 -5.22 -8.34 -3.97
N ALA A 302 -6.06 -8.77 -4.87
CA ALA A 302 -7.09 -9.77 -4.61
C ALA A 302 -6.63 -11.18 -5.06
N GLU A 303 -5.52 -11.70 -4.52
CA GLU A 303 -4.88 -12.94 -4.96
C GLU A 303 -5.87 -14.13 -5.00
N GLY A 304 -6.63 -14.32 -3.94
CA GLY A 304 -7.66 -15.36 -3.90
C GLY A 304 -8.76 -15.17 -4.94
N THR A 305 -9.09 -13.92 -5.25
CA THR A 305 -10.10 -13.58 -6.27
C THR A 305 -9.55 -13.77 -7.69
N THR A 306 -8.29 -13.41 -7.94
CA THR A 306 -7.64 -13.61 -9.25
C THR A 306 -7.60 -15.08 -9.63
N TYR A 307 -7.19 -15.93 -8.70
CA TYR A 307 -7.20 -17.38 -8.87
C TYR A 307 -8.60 -17.92 -9.13
N ARG A 308 -9.58 -17.52 -8.31
CA ARG A 308 -10.97 -17.96 -8.45
C ARG A 308 -11.56 -17.52 -9.79
N PHE A 309 -11.34 -16.29 -10.22
CA PHE A 309 -11.81 -15.80 -11.52
C PHE A 309 -11.19 -16.60 -12.67
N ALA A 310 -9.88 -16.80 -12.66
CA ALA A 310 -9.18 -17.56 -13.69
C ALA A 310 -9.70 -19.01 -13.75
N LYS A 311 -9.85 -19.66 -12.60
CA LYS A 311 -10.35 -21.04 -12.51
C LYS A 311 -11.78 -21.19 -13.03
N GLU A 312 -12.69 -20.27 -12.66
CA GLU A 312 -14.08 -20.32 -13.09
C GLU A 312 -14.23 -19.97 -14.58
N ASP A 313 -13.40 -19.05 -15.07
CA ASP A 313 -13.40 -18.68 -16.48
C ASP A 313 -12.86 -19.83 -17.35
N LYS A 314 -11.81 -20.53 -16.91
CA LYS A 314 -11.25 -21.67 -17.64
C LYS A 314 -12.23 -22.82 -17.82
N LYS A 315 -13.10 -23.03 -16.83
CA LYS A 315 -14.17 -24.04 -16.94
C LYS A 315 -15.22 -23.68 -18.00
N ARG A 316 -15.47 -22.38 -18.22
CA ARG A 316 -16.51 -21.87 -19.13
C ARG A 316 -15.97 -21.59 -20.53
N TYR A 317 -14.72 -21.20 -20.62
CA TYR A 317 -14.07 -20.73 -21.83
C TYR A 317 -12.69 -21.39 -21.92
N ALA A 318 -12.62 -22.49 -22.67
CA ALA A 318 -11.39 -23.31 -22.75
C ALA A 318 -10.17 -22.57 -23.30
N ASP A 319 -10.41 -21.60 -24.20
CA ASP A 319 -9.39 -20.82 -24.90
C ASP A 319 -9.12 -19.42 -24.31
N ILE A 320 -9.75 -19.09 -23.16
CA ILE A 320 -9.48 -17.80 -22.51
C ILE A 320 -8.01 -17.69 -22.07
N ILE A 321 -7.40 -16.57 -22.41
CA ILE A 321 -5.99 -16.30 -22.08
C ILE A 321 -5.89 -15.91 -20.62
N GLN A 322 -4.95 -16.54 -19.92
CA GLN A 322 -4.68 -16.38 -18.50
C GLN A 322 -3.18 -16.22 -18.25
N ALA A 323 -2.81 -15.82 -17.06
CA ALA A 323 -1.45 -15.91 -16.56
C ALA A 323 -1.25 -17.24 -15.80
N GLY A 324 0.02 -17.60 -15.57
CA GLY A 324 0.39 -18.87 -14.96
C GLY A 324 0.24 -20.06 -15.89
N PHE A 325 0.43 -21.25 -15.36
CA PHE A 325 0.35 -22.51 -16.12
C PHE A 325 -0.13 -23.66 -15.24
N ASP A 326 -0.66 -24.69 -15.88
CA ASP A 326 -1.21 -25.90 -15.23
C ASP A 326 -2.27 -25.61 -14.16
N LYS A 327 -1.96 -25.94 -12.91
CA LYS A 327 -2.87 -25.74 -11.77
C LYS A 327 -2.76 -24.33 -11.14
N ASN A 328 -1.73 -23.59 -11.49
CA ASN A 328 -1.40 -22.27 -10.90
C ASN A 328 -1.82 -21.11 -11.84
N ILE A 329 -3.03 -21.22 -12.40
CA ILE A 329 -3.62 -20.17 -13.25
C ILE A 329 -4.14 -19.02 -12.40
N TYR A 330 -3.95 -17.80 -12.88
CA TYR A 330 -4.46 -16.58 -12.23
C TYR A 330 -4.67 -15.47 -13.25
N TYR A 331 -5.22 -14.35 -12.82
CA TYR A 331 -5.18 -13.11 -13.57
C TYR A 331 -4.24 -12.13 -12.87
N THR A 332 -3.52 -11.35 -13.65
CA THR A 332 -2.64 -10.30 -13.12
C THR A 332 -3.46 -9.29 -12.33
N ASN A 333 -2.99 -8.91 -11.15
CA ASN A 333 -3.69 -7.96 -10.28
C ASN A 333 -3.87 -6.61 -10.98
N SER A 334 -5.08 -6.09 -10.94
CA SER A 334 -5.43 -4.74 -11.39
C SER A 334 -4.82 -4.39 -12.75
N THR A 335 -4.00 -3.34 -12.82
CA THR A 335 -3.22 -2.90 -13.97
C THR A 335 -1.73 -3.16 -13.81
N GLN A 336 -1.34 -4.11 -12.95
CA GLN A 336 0.06 -4.46 -12.74
C GLN A 336 0.68 -5.10 -13.98
N LEU A 337 2.01 -5.03 -14.06
CA LEU A 337 2.77 -5.73 -15.08
C LEU A 337 2.74 -7.25 -14.84
N PRO A 338 2.86 -8.06 -15.91
CA PRO A 338 3.00 -9.50 -15.77
C PRO A 338 4.20 -9.88 -14.89
N ALA A 339 4.08 -10.97 -14.12
CA ALA A 339 5.14 -11.41 -13.20
C ALA A 339 6.48 -11.72 -13.89
N ASN A 340 6.44 -12.05 -15.17
CA ASN A 340 7.63 -12.31 -16.01
C ASN A 340 8.13 -11.06 -16.75
N PHE A 341 7.57 -9.88 -16.47
CA PHE A 341 8.08 -8.62 -17.01
C PHE A 341 9.54 -8.41 -16.60
N GLY A 342 10.33 -7.93 -17.52
CA GLY A 342 11.78 -7.77 -17.52
C GLY A 342 12.50 -7.54 -16.20
N SER A 343 13.77 -7.22 -16.26
CA SER A 343 14.65 -7.14 -15.08
C SER A 343 14.94 -5.73 -14.60
N ASP A 344 14.57 -4.72 -15.39
CA ASP A 344 14.86 -3.33 -15.03
C ASP A 344 13.70 -2.72 -14.22
N PRO A 345 13.93 -2.44 -12.92
CA PRO A 345 12.93 -1.81 -12.07
C PRO A 345 12.55 -0.40 -12.57
N PHE A 346 13.44 0.33 -13.25
CA PHE A 346 13.15 1.66 -13.77
C PHE A 346 12.23 1.62 -14.99
N GLU A 347 12.32 0.59 -15.81
CA GLU A 347 11.36 0.36 -16.89
C GLU A 347 9.97 0.07 -16.35
N ALA A 348 9.88 -0.78 -15.32
CA ALA A 348 8.62 -1.06 -14.63
C ALA A 348 8.01 0.22 -14.00
N LEU A 349 8.83 1.04 -13.37
CA LEU A 349 8.42 2.33 -12.80
C LEU A 349 7.86 3.26 -13.89
N ALA A 350 8.57 3.42 -15.00
CA ALA A 350 8.15 4.29 -16.11
C ALA A 350 6.82 3.83 -16.74
N MET A 351 6.60 2.52 -16.86
CA MET A 351 5.35 1.97 -17.39
C MET A 351 4.17 2.12 -16.44
N GLN A 352 4.41 2.07 -15.14
CA GLN A 352 3.36 2.04 -14.13
C GLN A 352 3.04 3.41 -13.52
N ASP A 353 3.90 4.42 -13.68
CA ASP A 353 3.78 5.71 -13.01
C ASP A 353 2.41 6.38 -13.25
N GLU A 354 2.01 6.50 -14.51
CA GLU A 354 0.76 7.13 -14.89
C GLU A 354 -0.46 6.27 -14.50
N LEU A 355 -0.38 4.95 -14.71
CA LEU A 355 -1.44 4.01 -14.34
C LEU A 355 -1.71 4.00 -12.85
N GLN A 356 -0.65 3.88 -12.04
CA GLN A 356 -0.78 3.83 -10.57
C GLN A 356 -1.26 5.17 -9.99
N SER A 357 -0.82 6.29 -10.59
CA SER A 357 -1.26 7.64 -10.17
C SER A 357 -2.72 7.94 -10.54
N SER A 358 -3.33 7.13 -11.39
CA SER A 358 -4.72 7.32 -11.85
C SER A 358 -5.76 6.70 -10.92
N TYR A 359 -5.39 5.87 -9.97
CA TYR A 359 -6.32 5.34 -8.97
C TYR A 359 -6.73 6.40 -7.95
N THR A 360 -7.94 6.28 -7.40
CA THR A 360 -8.46 7.16 -6.33
C THR A 360 -8.43 6.48 -4.96
N GLY A 361 -8.19 5.19 -4.94
CA GLY A 361 -7.99 4.37 -3.76
C GLY A 361 -6.56 3.87 -3.67
N GLY A 362 -6.37 2.74 -2.99
CA GLY A 362 -5.05 2.15 -2.80
C GLY A 362 -4.48 1.54 -4.08
N THR A 363 -3.19 1.71 -4.23
CA THR A 363 -2.38 0.99 -5.21
C THR A 363 -0.96 0.85 -4.67
N VAL A 364 -0.23 -0.15 -5.11
CA VAL A 364 1.18 -0.33 -4.77
C VAL A 364 1.92 -0.95 -5.93
N LEU A 365 3.10 -0.43 -6.23
CA LEU A 365 4.04 -1.10 -7.11
C LEU A 365 5.05 -1.89 -6.28
N HIS A 366 5.08 -3.21 -6.50
CA HIS A 366 6.12 -4.08 -5.97
C HIS A 366 7.31 -4.09 -6.92
N LEU A 367 8.43 -3.54 -6.46
CA LEU A 367 9.70 -3.65 -7.16
C LEU A 367 10.38 -4.96 -6.73
N TYR A 368 10.21 -5.99 -7.54
CA TYR A 368 10.85 -7.28 -7.32
C TYR A 368 12.32 -7.19 -7.73
N MET A 369 13.20 -7.28 -6.75
CA MET A 369 14.66 -7.26 -7.00
C MET A 369 15.12 -8.67 -7.33
N LYS A 370 15.76 -8.85 -8.48
CA LYS A 370 16.36 -10.16 -8.87
C LYS A 370 17.66 -10.45 -8.14
N GLU A 371 18.28 -9.41 -7.61
CA GLU A 371 19.53 -9.51 -6.87
C GLU A 371 19.34 -8.97 -5.45
N ARG A 372 20.19 -9.45 -4.55
CA ARG A 372 20.23 -8.94 -3.20
C ARG A 372 20.66 -7.48 -3.20
N ILE A 373 19.94 -6.63 -2.51
CA ILE A 373 20.37 -5.24 -2.28
C ILE A 373 21.62 -5.28 -1.39
N SER A 374 22.69 -4.68 -1.88
CA SER A 374 24.03 -4.80 -1.28
C SER A 374 24.14 -4.14 0.11
N SER A 375 23.35 -3.08 0.36
CA SER A 375 23.40 -2.34 1.62
C SER A 375 22.13 -1.51 1.86
N ALA A 376 21.91 -1.10 3.10
CA ALA A 376 20.89 -0.13 3.47
C ALA A 376 21.02 1.18 2.68
N GLN A 377 22.26 1.63 2.46
CA GLN A 377 22.54 2.85 1.69
C GLN A 377 22.12 2.72 0.22
N ALA A 378 22.39 1.58 -0.41
CA ALA A 378 21.94 1.33 -1.79
C ALA A 378 20.40 1.32 -1.88
N CYS A 379 19.72 0.71 -0.91
CA CYS A 379 18.27 0.71 -0.80
C CYS A 379 17.72 2.12 -0.62
N LYS A 380 18.32 2.91 0.28
CA LYS A 380 17.98 4.32 0.53
C LYS A 380 18.08 5.15 -0.76
N GLN A 381 19.18 5.02 -1.49
CA GLN A 381 19.39 5.74 -2.75
C GLN A 381 18.37 5.34 -3.83
N LEU A 382 18.06 4.05 -3.93
CA LEU A 382 17.04 3.56 -4.86
C LEU A 382 15.68 4.19 -4.56
N VAL A 383 15.21 4.09 -3.32
CA VAL A 383 13.91 4.64 -2.91
C VAL A 383 13.88 6.16 -3.09
N LYS A 384 14.95 6.87 -2.70
CA LYS A 384 15.08 8.32 -2.90
C LYS A 384 14.98 8.71 -4.37
N SER A 385 15.68 7.98 -5.24
CA SER A 385 15.62 8.20 -6.70
C SER A 385 14.22 7.98 -7.24
N VAL A 386 13.52 6.93 -6.79
CA VAL A 386 12.16 6.64 -7.23
C VAL A 386 11.21 7.76 -6.83
N VAL A 387 11.17 8.17 -5.57
CA VAL A 387 10.20 9.17 -5.11
C VAL A 387 10.46 10.57 -5.64
N GLN A 388 11.69 10.87 -6.04
CA GLN A 388 12.05 12.14 -6.64
C GLN A 388 11.71 12.24 -8.14
N ASN A 389 11.70 11.10 -8.85
CA ASN A 389 11.53 11.08 -10.30
C ASN A 389 10.16 10.55 -10.76
N TYR A 390 9.42 9.84 -9.91
CA TYR A 390 8.13 9.25 -10.24
C TYR A 390 7.02 9.74 -9.31
N LYS A 391 5.79 9.72 -9.82
CA LYS A 391 4.58 10.14 -9.08
C LYS A 391 3.86 8.99 -8.40
N LEU A 392 4.32 7.75 -8.62
CA LEU A 392 3.77 6.54 -8.00
C LEU A 392 3.44 6.79 -6.53
N PRO A 393 2.19 6.66 -6.12
CA PRO A 393 1.77 7.04 -4.77
C PRO A 393 2.27 6.09 -3.69
N TYR A 394 2.60 4.83 -4.07
CA TYR A 394 2.93 3.80 -3.10
C TYR A 394 3.84 2.74 -3.72
N ILE A 395 4.97 2.51 -3.10
CA ILE A 395 5.95 1.52 -3.57
C ILE A 395 6.43 0.63 -2.42
N THR A 396 6.89 -0.57 -2.76
CA THR A 396 7.64 -1.43 -1.86
C THR A 396 8.76 -2.11 -2.61
N ILE A 397 9.86 -2.34 -1.91
CA ILE A 397 10.99 -3.12 -2.42
C ILE A 397 10.82 -4.54 -1.90
N THR A 398 10.74 -5.49 -2.81
CA THR A 398 10.58 -6.91 -2.46
C THR A 398 11.88 -7.65 -2.82
N PRO A 399 12.76 -7.91 -1.85
CA PRO A 399 13.96 -8.72 -2.07
C PRO A 399 13.59 -10.17 -2.37
N ILE A 400 14.50 -10.89 -3.03
CA ILE A 400 14.35 -12.32 -3.29
C ILE A 400 14.64 -13.09 -2.02
N PHE A 401 13.83 -14.11 -1.76
CA PHE A 401 14.00 -15.07 -0.68
C PHE A 401 13.95 -16.49 -1.21
N SER A 402 14.81 -17.34 -0.68
CA SER A 402 14.64 -18.78 -0.73
C SER A 402 13.97 -19.27 0.55
N VAL A 403 13.17 -20.31 0.47
CA VAL A 403 12.49 -20.91 1.63
C VAL A 403 13.05 -22.30 1.91
N CYS A 404 13.67 -22.47 3.07
CA CYS A 404 14.08 -23.78 3.57
C CYS A 404 13.05 -24.34 4.55
N HIS A 405 12.66 -25.59 4.39
CA HIS A 405 11.72 -26.26 5.31
C HIS A 405 12.22 -26.30 6.77
N LYS A 406 13.54 -26.31 6.97
CA LYS A 406 14.18 -26.36 8.30
C LYS A 406 14.50 -24.99 8.86
N HIS A 407 15.01 -24.08 8.01
CA HIS A 407 15.55 -22.76 8.43
C HIS A 407 14.68 -21.56 8.04
N GLY A 408 13.52 -21.83 7.40
CA GLY A 408 12.58 -20.78 7.01
C GLY A 408 13.10 -19.87 5.88
N TYR A 409 12.85 -18.60 5.99
CA TYR A 409 13.25 -17.60 4.97
C TYR A 409 14.74 -17.33 5.00
N ILE A 410 15.36 -17.35 3.81
CA ILE A 410 16.80 -17.08 3.59
C ILE A 410 16.89 -16.01 2.53
N SER A 411 17.54 -14.90 2.84
CA SER A 411 17.70 -13.77 1.92
C SER A 411 18.53 -14.16 0.70
N GLY A 412 18.02 -13.87 -0.48
CA GLY A 412 18.62 -14.17 -1.78
C GLY A 412 18.09 -15.43 -2.43
N GLU A 413 18.51 -15.66 -3.67
CA GLU A 413 18.21 -16.87 -4.43
C GLU A 413 19.26 -17.94 -4.12
N HIS A 414 18.82 -19.05 -3.55
CA HIS A 414 19.68 -20.18 -3.19
C HIS A 414 19.05 -21.47 -3.72
N GLU A 415 19.80 -22.23 -4.49
CA GLU A 415 19.42 -23.55 -4.95
C GLU A 415 19.33 -24.53 -3.77
N TYR A 416 20.26 -24.41 -2.83
CA TYR A 416 20.32 -25.17 -1.58
C TYR A 416 20.42 -24.21 -0.39
N CYS A 417 19.96 -24.68 0.76
CA CYS A 417 19.99 -23.87 1.98
C CYS A 417 21.42 -23.78 2.56
N PRO A 418 22.06 -22.60 2.61
CA PRO A 418 23.42 -22.45 3.15
C PRO A 418 23.53 -22.95 4.60
N LYS A 419 22.50 -22.73 5.41
CA LYS A 419 22.47 -23.22 6.81
C LYS A 419 22.40 -24.74 6.90
N CYS A 420 21.68 -25.42 6.00
CA CYS A 420 21.72 -26.88 5.93
C CYS A 420 23.10 -27.40 5.53
N ASP A 421 23.74 -26.73 4.60
CA ASP A 421 25.09 -27.11 4.14
C ASP A 421 26.12 -26.91 5.24
N GLU A 422 26.06 -25.83 6.02
CA GLU A 422 26.89 -25.61 7.20
C GLU A 422 26.68 -26.70 8.26
N GLU A 423 25.44 -27.08 8.53
CA GLU A 423 25.13 -28.16 9.48
C GLU A 423 25.66 -29.51 9.01
N LEU A 424 25.45 -29.84 7.72
CA LEU A 424 26.01 -31.07 7.13
C LEU A 424 27.54 -31.11 7.19
N LEU A 425 28.18 -30.00 6.91
CA LEU A 425 29.65 -29.87 7.03
C LEU A 425 30.11 -30.01 8.49
N ALA A 426 29.39 -29.45 9.45
CA ALA A 426 29.68 -29.58 10.87
C ALA A 426 29.54 -31.04 11.35
N GLU A 427 28.46 -31.72 10.95
CA GLU A 427 28.26 -33.14 11.23
C GLU A 427 29.33 -34.02 10.61
N TYR A 428 29.74 -33.72 9.37
CA TYR A 428 30.81 -34.47 8.70
C TYR A 428 32.15 -34.31 9.42
N LYS A 429 32.51 -33.09 9.81
CA LYS A 429 33.72 -32.81 10.60
C LYS A 429 33.70 -33.49 11.97
N ALA A 430 32.54 -33.48 12.65
CA ALA A 430 32.36 -34.14 13.95
C ALA A 430 32.45 -35.67 13.85
N LYS A 431 32.06 -36.30 12.75
CA LYS A 431 32.23 -37.73 12.48
C LYS A 431 33.67 -38.11 12.21
N GLN A 432 34.41 -37.27 11.48
CA GLN A 432 35.83 -37.49 11.23
C GLN A 432 36.68 -37.38 12.51
N SER A 433 36.37 -36.42 13.40
CA SER A 433 37.07 -36.26 14.68
C SER A 433 36.80 -37.36 15.73
N LYS A 434 35.71 -38.12 15.55
CA LYS A 434 35.38 -39.29 16.42
C LYS A 434 35.88 -40.62 15.88
N GLY A 435 36.42 -40.67 14.66
CA GLY A 435 36.94 -41.87 14.02
C GLY A 435 38.46 -41.91 13.93
N ALA A 436 39.13 -40.91 14.52
CA ALA A 436 40.57 -40.84 14.75
C ALA A 436 40.83 -41.00 16.27
#